data_1a826475eae5ea120c4f56dd2ebb1329
#
_entry.id   1a826475eae5ea120c4f56dd2ebb1329
#
_cell.length_a   1.000
_cell.length_b   1.000
_cell.length_c   1.000
_cell.angle_alpha   90.00
_cell.angle_beta   90.00
_cell.angle_gamma   90.00
#
_symmetry.space_group_name_H-M   'P 1'
#
loop_
_entity.id
_entity.type
_entity.pdbx_description
1 polymer ?
#
loop_
_entity_poly.entity_id
_entity_poly.type
_entity_poly.pdbx_seq_one_letter_code
_entity_poly.pdbx_strand_id
1 'polypeptide(L)'
;MLKNSFFILIGIVCLMVFASCSNHTKILKSPDNEYKYNAAMYYYGQKDYNRALQLFDVLQSAYRGKPQGEEIAYYTAECYYNLKDYNIASHY
;
A
#
# COMPACT_ATOMS: atom_id res chain seq x y z
N MET A 1 13.69 -36.24 11.06
CA MET A 1 12.32 -35.77 11.35
C MET A 1 12.24 -34.28 11.67
N LEU A 2 13.08 -33.73 12.54
CA LEU A 2 13.10 -32.31 12.87
C LEU A 2 13.46 -31.42 11.67
N LYS A 3 14.32 -31.87 10.76
CA LYS A 3 14.72 -31.11 9.57
C LYS A 3 13.55 -30.94 8.59
N ASN A 4 12.70 -31.94 8.42
CA ASN A 4 11.57 -31.88 7.49
C ASN A 4 10.50 -30.90 7.98
N SER A 5 10.23 -30.86 9.29
CA SER A 5 9.28 -29.89 9.88
C SER A 5 9.77 -28.45 9.71
N PHE A 6 11.05 -28.22 9.83
CA PHE A 6 11.66 -26.91 9.65
C PHE A 6 11.53 -26.40 8.21
N PHE A 7 11.81 -27.27 7.24
CA PHE A 7 11.65 -26.93 5.82
C PHE A 7 10.19 -26.66 5.44
N ILE A 8 9.25 -27.41 6.00
CA ILE A 8 7.82 -27.21 5.76
C ILE A 8 7.38 -25.87 6.33
N LEU A 9 7.84 -25.48 7.51
CA LEU A 9 7.54 -24.18 8.12
C LEU A 9 8.06 -23.03 7.28
N ILE A 10 9.29 -23.11 6.80
CA ILE A 10 9.89 -22.08 5.93
C ILE A 10 9.10 -21.95 4.63
N GLY A 11 8.69 -23.08 4.03
CA GLY A 11 7.88 -23.09 2.82
C GLY A 11 6.53 -22.40 3.01
N ILE A 12 5.86 -22.63 4.14
CA ILE A 12 4.58 -22.00 4.45
C ILE A 12 4.74 -20.48 4.64
N VAL A 13 5.79 -20.03 5.35
CA VAL A 13 6.08 -18.61 5.56
C VAL A 13 6.36 -17.92 4.22
N CYS A 14 7.15 -18.54 3.33
CA CYS A 14 7.43 -18.00 2.01
C CYS A 14 6.15 -17.85 1.16
N LEU A 15 5.24 -18.82 1.23
CA LEU A 15 3.97 -18.76 0.52
C LEU A 15 3.10 -17.61 0.99
N MET A 16 3.07 -17.34 2.29
CA MET A 16 2.32 -16.22 2.84
C MET A 16 2.85 -14.86 2.38
N VAL A 17 4.17 -14.70 2.30
CA VAL A 17 4.81 -13.48 1.83
C VAL A 17 4.47 -13.23 0.36
N PHE A 18 4.52 -14.25 -0.48
CA PHE A 18 4.17 -14.13 -1.89
C PHE A 18 2.69 -13.77 -2.09
N ALA A 19 1.79 -14.33 -1.30
CA ALA A 19 0.36 -14.03 -1.37
C ALA A 19 0.09 -12.56 -1.03
N SER A 20 0.77 -11.99 -0.03
CA SER A 20 0.62 -10.59 0.37
C SER A 20 1.05 -9.64 -0.75
N CYS A 21 2.22 -9.87 -1.37
CA CYS A 21 2.72 -9.08 -2.49
C CYS A 21 1.80 -9.19 -3.70
N SER A 22 1.26 -10.38 -3.98
CA SER A 22 0.35 -10.63 -5.08
C SER A 22 -0.95 -9.83 -4.93
N ASN A 23 -1.51 -9.72 -3.73
CA ASN A 23 -2.73 -8.96 -3.48
C ASN A 23 -2.55 -7.47 -3.77
N HIS A 24 -1.46 -6.87 -3.32
CA HIS A 24 -1.19 -5.45 -3.58
C HIS A 24 -1.02 -5.18 -5.07
N THR A 25 -0.31 -6.06 -5.78
CA THR A 25 -0.13 -5.94 -7.23
C THR A 25 -1.47 -6.05 -7.96
N LYS A 26 -2.36 -6.96 -7.53
CA LYS A 26 -3.70 -7.09 -8.10
C LYS A 26 -4.53 -5.82 -7.91
N ILE A 27 -4.44 -5.19 -6.74
CA ILE A 27 -5.13 -3.94 -6.46
C ILE A 27 -4.65 -2.84 -7.40
N LEU A 28 -3.33 -2.69 -7.56
CA LEU A 28 -2.75 -1.68 -8.45
C LEU A 28 -3.17 -1.86 -9.90
N LYS A 29 -3.30 -3.10 -10.36
CA LYS A 29 -3.68 -3.43 -11.74
C LYS A 29 -5.18 -3.43 -11.98
N SER A 30 -6.00 -3.30 -10.95
CA SER A 30 -7.45 -3.31 -11.08
C SER A 30 -7.92 -2.08 -11.87
N PRO A 31 -8.87 -2.22 -12.82
CA PRO A 31 -9.47 -1.08 -13.49
C PRO A 31 -10.50 -0.34 -12.65
N ASP A 32 -10.90 -0.89 -11.50
CA ASP A 32 -11.90 -0.29 -10.62
C ASP A 32 -11.24 0.75 -9.71
N ASN A 33 -11.48 2.02 -10.01
CA ASN A 33 -10.90 3.14 -9.27
C ASN A 33 -11.48 3.25 -7.85
N GLU A 34 -12.75 2.92 -7.67
CA GLU A 34 -13.38 2.94 -6.34
C GLU A 34 -12.75 1.89 -5.43
N TYR A 35 -12.51 0.70 -5.96
CA TYR A 35 -11.81 -0.35 -5.23
C TYR A 35 -10.42 0.09 -4.82
N LYS A 36 -9.67 0.72 -5.74
CA LYS A 36 -8.33 1.24 -5.43
C LYS A 36 -8.37 2.33 -4.36
N TYR A 37 -9.37 3.22 -4.44
CA TYR A 37 -9.51 4.28 -3.45
C TYR A 37 -9.77 3.69 -2.06
N ASN A 38 -10.68 2.75 -1.96
CA ASN A 38 -10.99 2.09 -0.68
C ASN A 38 -9.77 1.37 -0.11
N ALA A 39 -8.98 0.71 -0.96
CA ALA A 39 -7.75 0.05 -0.54
C ALA A 39 -6.70 1.06 -0.08
N ALA A 40 -6.57 2.20 -0.78
CA ALA A 40 -5.66 3.26 -0.39
C ALA A 40 -6.01 3.82 0.99
N MET A 41 -7.30 4.05 1.25
CA MET A 41 -7.76 4.53 2.54
C MET A 41 -7.53 3.50 3.65
N TYR A 42 -7.67 2.23 3.34
CA TYR A 42 -7.36 1.16 4.28
C TYR A 42 -5.88 1.19 4.67
N TYR A 43 -4.99 1.28 3.69
CA TYR A 43 -3.54 1.36 3.97
C TYR A 43 -3.19 2.63 4.75
N TYR A 44 -3.82 3.74 4.39
CA TYR A 44 -3.62 5.01 5.10
C TYR A 44 -4.01 4.87 6.57
N GLY A 45 -5.16 4.25 6.86
CA GLY A 45 -5.60 4.00 8.22
C GLY A 45 -4.68 3.08 9.02
N GLN A 46 -3.99 2.16 8.34
CA GLN A 46 -2.99 1.27 8.94
C GLN A 46 -1.61 1.92 9.06
N LYS A 47 -1.48 3.18 8.68
CA LYS A 47 -0.21 3.91 8.63
C LYS A 47 0.80 3.30 7.65
N ASP A 48 0.30 2.53 6.69
CA ASP A 48 1.10 1.98 5.60
C ASP A 48 1.12 3.00 4.46
N TYR A 49 1.86 4.08 4.67
CA TYR A 49 1.86 5.23 3.77
C TYR A 49 2.49 4.91 2.41
N ASN A 50 3.44 3.99 2.36
CA ASN A 50 4.07 3.59 1.10
C ASN A 50 3.07 2.95 0.15
N ARG A 51 2.28 2.00 0.62
CA ARG A 51 1.26 1.35 -0.21
C ARG A 51 0.11 2.29 -0.54
N ALA A 52 -0.33 3.08 0.45
CA ALA A 52 -1.36 4.09 0.22
C ALA A 52 -0.92 5.08 -0.87
N LEU A 53 0.33 5.55 -0.80
CA LEU A 53 0.88 6.50 -1.76
C LEU A 53 0.91 5.95 -3.17
N GLN A 54 1.30 4.69 -3.36
CA GLN A 54 1.31 4.05 -4.67
C GLN A 54 -0.08 4.05 -5.30
N LEU A 55 -1.12 3.78 -4.52
CA LEU A 55 -2.50 3.81 -4.99
C LEU A 55 -2.99 5.23 -5.24
N PHE A 56 -2.70 6.16 -4.35
CA PHE A 56 -3.10 7.56 -4.52
C PHE A 56 -2.44 8.18 -5.77
N ASP A 57 -1.18 7.85 -6.06
CA ASP A 57 -0.50 8.35 -7.26
C ASP A 57 -1.21 7.91 -8.54
N VAL A 58 -1.64 6.65 -8.61
CA VAL A 58 -2.41 6.13 -9.74
C VAL A 58 -3.78 6.83 -9.81
N LEU A 59 -4.44 7.00 -8.66
CA LEU A 59 -5.77 7.60 -8.57
C LEU A 59 -5.77 9.09 -8.94
N GLN A 60 -4.69 9.83 -8.68
CA GLN A 60 -4.60 11.24 -9.06
C GLN A 60 -4.81 11.44 -10.55
N SER A 61 -4.25 10.58 -11.38
CA SER A 61 -4.46 10.65 -12.83
C SER A 61 -5.91 10.38 -13.21
N ALA A 62 -6.55 9.40 -12.56
CA ALA A 62 -7.92 9.01 -12.86
C ALA A 62 -8.95 10.06 -12.46
N TYR A 63 -8.69 10.81 -11.37
CA TYR A 63 -9.64 11.80 -10.84
C TYR A 63 -9.21 13.23 -11.10
N ARG A 64 -8.31 13.47 -12.03
CA ARG A 64 -7.86 14.82 -12.37
C ARG A 64 -9.06 15.66 -12.86
N GLY A 65 -9.22 16.84 -12.24
CA GLY A 65 -10.32 17.74 -12.56
C GLY A 65 -11.67 17.38 -11.95
N LYS A 66 -11.72 16.32 -11.13
CA LYS A 66 -12.94 15.91 -10.42
C LYS A 66 -12.86 16.30 -8.94
N PRO A 67 -14.00 16.44 -8.25
CA PRO A 67 -13.99 16.78 -6.81
C PRO A 67 -13.17 15.79 -5.97
N GLN A 68 -13.22 14.50 -6.27
CA GLN A 68 -12.44 13.49 -5.57
C GLN A 68 -10.94 13.68 -5.72
N GLY A 69 -10.51 14.35 -6.80
CA GLY A 69 -9.10 14.65 -7.04
C GLY A 69 -8.47 15.52 -5.95
N GLU A 70 -9.24 16.47 -5.41
CA GLU A 70 -8.77 17.32 -4.31
C GLU A 70 -8.53 16.51 -3.03
N GLU A 71 -9.44 15.61 -2.71
CA GLU A 71 -9.32 14.73 -1.55
C GLU A 71 -8.12 13.79 -1.70
N ILE A 72 -7.94 13.20 -2.88
CA ILE A 72 -6.80 12.34 -3.18
C ILE A 72 -5.48 13.11 -3.05
N ALA A 73 -5.44 14.35 -3.56
CA ALA A 73 -4.26 15.21 -3.43
C ALA A 73 -3.94 15.49 -1.96
N TYR A 74 -4.96 15.71 -1.13
CA TYR A 74 -4.78 15.93 0.30
C TYR A 74 -4.14 14.71 0.97
N TYR A 75 -4.67 13.52 0.74
CA TYR A 75 -4.13 12.31 1.35
C TYR A 75 -2.75 11.96 0.79
N THR A 76 -2.48 12.27 -0.47
CA THR A 76 -1.16 12.10 -1.06
C THR A 76 -0.14 12.97 -0.33
N ALA A 77 -0.47 14.23 -0.09
CA ALA A 77 0.39 15.15 0.63
C ALA A 77 0.61 14.67 2.08
N GLU A 78 -0.43 14.18 2.73
CA GLU A 78 -0.34 13.62 4.09
C GLU A 78 0.58 12.40 4.13
N CYS A 79 0.53 11.54 3.13
CA CYS A 79 1.42 10.38 3.03
C CYS A 79 2.88 10.82 2.92
N TYR A 80 3.18 11.78 2.05
CA TYR A 80 4.54 12.30 1.90
C TYR A 80 5.03 12.96 3.19
N TYR A 81 4.16 13.72 3.84
CA TYR A 81 4.51 14.38 5.10
C TYR A 81 4.88 13.36 6.18
N ASN A 82 4.07 12.33 6.33
CA ASN A 82 4.32 11.29 7.33
C ASN A 82 5.58 10.48 7.03
N LEU A 83 5.82 10.17 5.76
CA LEU A 83 7.04 9.45 5.34
C LEU A 83 8.29 10.31 5.58
N LYS A 84 8.21 11.60 5.29
CA LYS A 84 9.30 12.54 5.51
C LYS A 84 9.62 12.68 7.00
N ASP A 85 8.61 12.83 7.83
CA ASP A 85 8.79 12.93 9.28
C ASP A 85 9.41 11.66 9.85
N TYR A 86 8.97 10.49 9.37
CA TYR A 86 9.54 9.23 9.78
C TYR A 86 11.02 9.13 9.41
N ASN A 87 11.37 9.54 8.20
CA ASN A 87 12.75 9.53 7.74
C ASN A 87 13.63 10.49 8.58
N ILE A 88 13.12 11.68 8.89
CA ILE A 88 13.81 12.64 9.75
C ILE A 88 13.99 12.05 11.15
N ALA A 89 12.95 11.45 11.71
CA ALA A 89 13.00 10.83 13.03
C ALA A 89 14.04 9.71 13.10
N SER A 90 14.22 8.95 12.02
CA SER A 90 15.19 7.87 11.98
C SER A 90 16.65 8.36 11.93
N HIS A 91 16.88 9.63 11.52
CA HIS A 91 18.20 10.24 11.52
C HIS A 91 18.62 10.76 12.91
N TYR A 92 17.67 11.00 13.78
CA TYR A 92 17.90 11.50 15.13
C TYR A 92 17.71 10.40 16.17
#